data_c5da7b74e93b567884068e12db7076d7
#
_entry.id   c5da7b74e93b567884068e12db7076d7
#
_cell.length_a   1.000
_cell.length_b   1.000
_cell.length_c   1.000
_cell.angle_alpha   90.00
_cell.angle_beta   90.00
_cell.angle_gamma   90.00
#
_symmetry.space_group_name_H-M   'P 1'
#
loop_
_entity.id
_entity.type
_entity.pdbx_description
1 polymer ?
#
loop_
_entity_poly.entity_id
_entity_poly.type
_entity_poly.pdbx_seq_one_letter_code
_entity_poly.pdbx_strand_id
1 'polypeptide(L)'
;MKKIDLHTHSTSSDGTLSPSALMEHAFRQGLSAIALTDHDNLDGMEEASEAAKALGIELVAGIEFSTIFQDRDIHILGLEVNRTFPPLLSELSRIQEERRERNQRMIDRMAADGIRISWEQMEACFGGRLWTRAHFARYLADHGYVEDMWDAFHTHIGEGCPYYVPREKVSPFRITE
;
A
#
# COMPACT_ATOMS: atom_id res chain seq x y z
N MET A 1 -11.15 28.36 -7.01
CA MET A 1 -9.92 27.88 -6.34
C MET A 1 -9.57 26.53 -6.98
N LYS A 2 -8.32 26.31 -7.37
CA LYS A 2 -7.88 24.99 -7.86
C LYS A 2 -7.88 24.02 -6.68
N LYS A 3 -8.49 22.83 -6.84
CA LYS A 3 -8.48 21.76 -5.84
C LYS A 3 -7.34 20.81 -6.15
N ILE A 4 -6.63 20.38 -5.14
CA ILE A 4 -5.55 19.40 -5.25
C ILE A 4 -5.69 18.34 -4.16
N ASP A 5 -5.18 17.13 -4.41
CA ASP A 5 -5.02 16.07 -3.42
C ASP A 5 -3.63 15.46 -3.56
N LEU A 6 -2.83 15.50 -2.50
CA LEU A 6 -1.44 15.08 -2.52
C LEU A 6 -1.18 13.79 -1.72
N HIS A 7 -2.24 13.06 -1.35
CA HIS A 7 -2.12 11.79 -0.64
C HIS A 7 -3.24 10.83 -1.07
N THR A 8 -2.97 10.03 -2.08
CA THR A 8 -3.95 9.06 -2.60
C THR A 8 -3.32 7.71 -2.89
N HIS A 9 -4.13 6.66 -2.78
CA HIS A 9 -3.73 5.28 -3.01
C HIS A 9 -4.57 4.63 -4.10
N SER A 10 -3.90 3.84 -4.92
CA SER A 10 -4.53 3.00 -5.92
C SER A 10 -4.51 1.53 -5.52
N THR A 11 -5.06 0.69 -6.39
CA THR A 11 -4.93 -0.76 -6.24
C THR A 11 -3.49 -1.26 -6.40
N SER A 12 -2.50 -0.42 -6.68
CA SER A 12 -1.08 -0.79 -6.61
C SER A 12 -0.58 -0.90 -5.16
N SER A 13 -1.33 -0.34 -4.18
CA SER A 13 -1.17 -0.65 -2.75
C SER A 13 -2.51 -1.08 -2.15
N ASP A 14 -3.14 -0.30 -1.32
CA ASP A 14 -4.37 -0.66 -0.60
C ASP A 14 -5.58 0.20 -0.94
N GLY A 15 -5.48 1.03 -1.95
CA GLY A 15 -6.62 1.72 -2.54
C GLY A 15 -7.59 0.76 -3.26
N THR A 16 -8.76 1.25 -3.59
CA THR A 16 -9.84 0.46 -4.21
C THR A 16 -10.00 0.71 -5.71
N LEU A 17 -9.43 1.79 -6.23
CA LEU A 17 -9.47 2.15 -7.64
C LEU A 17 -8.13 1.81 -8.31
N SER A 18 -8.16 1.36 -9.58
CA SER A 18 -6.94 1.27 -10.36
C SER A 18 -6.30 2.65 -10.52
N PRO A 19 -5.00 2.74 -10.84
CA PRO A 19 -4.35 4.03 -11.05
C PRO A 19 -5.10 4.90 -12.06
N SER A 20 -5.54 4.35 -13.18
CA SER A 20 -6.32 5.07 -14.19
C SER A 20 -7.70 5.49 -13.69
N ALA A 21 -8.43 4.59 -13.02
CA ALA A 21 -9.73 4.92 -12.45
C ALA A 21 -9.66 5.98 -11.35
N LEU A 22 -8.56 6.02 -10.60
CA LEU A 22 -8.30 7.07 -9.62
C LEU A 22 -8.11 8.43 -10.29
N MET A 23 -7.35 8.49 -11.41
CA MET A 23 -7.18 9.72 -12.19
C MET A 23 -8.52 10.21 -12.76
N GLU A 24 -9.34 9.30 -13.30
CA GLU A 24 -10.69 9.65 -13.76
C GLU A 24 -11.58 10.16 -12.63
N HIS A 25 -11.51 9.54 -11.46
CA HIS A 25 -12.27 9.98 -10.29
C HIS A 25 -11.85 11.39 -9.87
N ALA A 26 -10.55 11.66 -9.77
CA ALA A 26 -10.00 12.96 -9.44
C ALA A 26 -10.45 14.05 -10.44
N PHE A 27 -10.40 13.73 -11.73
CA PHE A 27 -10.88 14.63 -12.78
C PHE A 27 -12.37 14.97 -12.62
N ARG A 28 -13.22 13.94 -12.38
CA ARG A 28 -14.67 14.13 -12.14
C ARG A 28 -14.95 14.97 -10.88
N GLN A 29 -14.10 14.90 -9.84
CA GLN A 29 -14.19 15.71 -8.64
C GLN A 29 -13.66 17.16 -8.84
N GLY A 30 -13.15 17.47 -10.01
CA GLY A 30 -12.63 18.79 -10.35
C GLY A 30 -11.27 19.11 -9.74
N LEU A 31 -10.47 18.08 -9.45
CA LEU A 31 -9.07 18.25 -9.04
C LEU A 31 -8.26 18.76 -10.24
N SER A 32 -7.36 19.69 -9.99
CA SER A 32 -6.39 20.19 -10.98
C SER A 32 -5.04 19.46 -10.89
N ALA A 33 -4.73 18.91 -9.72
CA ALA A 33 -3.57 18.08 -9.50
C ALA A 33 -3.86 16.97 -8.46
N ILE A 34 -3.19 15.84 -8.62
CA ILE A 34 -3.26 14.72 -7.69
C ILE A 34 -1.86 14.08 -7.56
N ALA A 35 -1.50 13.65 -6.35
CA ALA A 35 -0.34 12.78 -6.18
C ALA A 35 -0.81 11.34 -5.99
N LEU A 36 -0.21 10.40 -6.74
CA LEU A 36 -0.31 8.98 -6.43
C LEU A 36 0.83 8.62 -5.48
N THR A 37 0.48 8.16 -4.28
CA THR A 37 1.41 7.89 -3.18
C THR A 37 1.25 6.49 -2.61
N ASP A 38 1.22 5.50 -3.49
CA ASP A 38 1.08 4.10 -3.09
C ASP A 38 2.17 3.66 -2.10
N HIS A 39 1.82 2.74 -1.20
CA HIS A 39 2.72 2.27 -0.16
C HIS A 39 3.92 1.49 -0.70
N ASP A 40 5.12 1.98 -0.42
CA ASP A 40 6.41 1.32 -0.65
C ASP A 40 6.62 0.82 -2.11
N ASN A 41 5.94 1.42 -3.10
CA ASN A 41 6.10 1.08 -4.52
C ASN A 41 5.73 2.23 -5.46
N LEU A 42 6.09 2.09 -6.72
CA LEU A 42 5.81 3.02 -7.81
C LEU A 42 5.09 2.34 -8.99
N ASP A 43 4.56 1.13 -8.79
CA ASP A 43 4.06 0.26 -9.86
C ASP A 43 2.86 0.86 -10.62
N GLY A 44 2.03 1.65 -9.93
CA GLY A 44 0.88 2.34 -10.53
C GLY A 44 1.20 3.60 -11.34
N MET A 45 2.46 4.09 -11.27
CA MET A 45 2.81 5.40 -11.81
C MET A 45 2.68 5.54 -13.32
N GLU A 46 3.01 4.49 -14.09
CA GLU A 46 2.95 4.55 -15.55
C GLU A 46 1.48 4.66 -16.01
N GLU A 47 0.62 3.77 -15.50
CA GLU A 47 -0.82 3.77 -15.79
C GLU A 47 -1.47 5.11 -15.38
N ALA A 48 -1.14 5.62 -14.18
CA ALA A 48 -1.64 6.92 -13.71
C ALA A 48 -1.20 8.07 -14.60
N SER A 49 0.07 8.05 -15.06
CA SER A 49 0.65 9.09 -15.91
C SER A 49 -0.03 9.17 -17.27
N GLU A 50 -0.29 8.02 -17.89
CA GLU A 50 -1.02 7.96 -19.15
C GLU A 50 -2.44 8.49 -19.01
N ALA A 51 -3.15 8.07 -17.97
CA ALA A 51 -4.52 8.52 -17.70
C ALA A 51 -4.59 10.02 -17.37
N ALA A 52 -3.70 10.51 -16.51
CA ALA A 52 -3.63 11.93 -16.13
C ALA A 52 -3.37 12.83 -17.35
N LYS A 53 -2.43 12.41 -18.22
CA LYS A 53 -2.11 13.11 -19.47
C LYS A 53 -3.34 13.19 -20.39
N ALA A 54 -4.07 12.09 -20.54
CA ALA A 54 -5.27 12.05 -21.39
C ALA A 54 -6.39 12.96 -20.87
N LEU A 55 -6.50 13.11 -19.56
CA LEU A 55 -7.51 13.93 -18.88
C LEU A 55 -7.09 15.39 -18.70
N GLY A 56 -5.82 15.73 -18.91
CA GLY A 56 -5.30 17.09 -18.69
C GLY A 56 -5.23 17.47 -17.19
N ILE A 57 -5.10 16.50 -16.29
CA ILE A 57 -4.87 16.69 -14.86
C ILE A 57 -3.38 16.55 -14.56
N GLU A 58 -2.86 17.36 -13.64
CA GLU A 58 -1.48 17.26 -13.20
C GLU A 58 -1.29 16.05 -12.26
N LEU A 59 -0.37 15.15 -12.60
CA LEU A 59 0.05 14.06 -11.72
C LEU A 59 1.39 14.38 -11.08
N VAL A 60 1.42 14.37 -9.76
CA VAL A 60 2.65 14.44 -8.96
C VAL A 60 3.09 13.01 -8.65
N ALA A 61 4.29 12.65 -9.07
CA ALA A 61 4.87 11.36 -8.75
C ALA A 61 5.20 11.30 -7.25
N GLY A 62 4.51 10.44 -6.51
CA GLY A 62 4.67 10.32 -5.07
C GLY A 62 4.85 8.88 -4.61
N ILE A 63 5.13 8.73 -3.35
CA ILE A 63 5.24 7.45 -2.65
C ILE A 63 4.96 7.68 -1.17
N GLU A 64 4.34 6.71 -0.51
CA GLU A 64 4.23 6.70 0.94
C GLU A 64 5.12 5.60 1.53
N PHE A 65 6.21 6.01 2.17
CA PHE A 65 7.12 5.10 2.86
C PHE A 65 6.56 4.69 4.22
N SER A 66 6.50 3.38 4.47
CA SER A 66 6.20 2.84 5.79
C SER A 66 7.46 2.81 6.63
N THR A 67 7.61 3.75 7.57
CA THR A 67 8.78 3.89 8.44
C THR A 67 8.44 3.62 9.91
N ILE A 68 9.46 3.50 10.77
CA ILE A 68 9.31 3.39 12.21
C ILE A 68 10.22 4.39 12.92
N PHE A 69 9.67 5.07 13.91
CA PHE A 69 10.42 5.96 14.79
C PHE A 69 9.94 5.81 16.23
N GLN A 70 10.85 5.52 17.14
CA GLN A 70 10.56 5.29 18.58
C GLN A 70 9.41 4.28 18.77
N ASP A 71 9.52 3.13 18.09
CA ASP A 71 8.54 2.03 18.11
C ASP A 71 7.12 2.40 17.62
N ARG A 72 6.99 3.53 16.94
CA ARG A 72 5.72 3.95 16.32
C ARG A 72 5.82 3.91 14.81
N ASP A 73 4.75 3.42 14.19
CA ASP A 73 4.57 3.52 12.75
C ASP A 73 4.42 4.98 12.35
N ILE A 74 5.28 5.44 11.44
CA ILE A 74 5.22 6.75 10.84
C ILE A 74 5.28 6.56 9.33
N HIS A 75 4.36 7.22 8.63
CA HIS A 75 4.39 7.23 7.19
C HIS A 75 4.95 8.56 6.69
N ILE A 76 5.85 8.48 5.71
CA ILE A 76 6.50 9.65 5.11
C ILE A 76 6.09 9.72 3.66
N LEU A 77 5.48 10.82 3.27
CA LEU A 77 5.17 11.10 1.88
C LEU A 77 6.40 11.69 1.17
N GLY A 78 6.86 11.03 0.13
CA GLY A 78 7.76 11.58 -0.86
C GLY A 78 6.94 12.13 -2.04
N LEU A 79 7.12 13.39 -2.39
CA LEU A 79 6.50 14.01 -3.56
C LEU A 79 7.56 14.41 -4.56
N GLU A 80 7.21 14.42 -5.86
CA GLU A 80 8.13 14.66 -6.97
C GLU A 80 9.35 13.71 -6.95
N VAL A 81 9.11 12.44 -6.59
CA VAL A 81 10.18 11.46 -6.50
C VAL A 81 10.77 11.15 -7.87
N ASN A 82 12.11 11.05 -7.94
CA ASN A 82 12.77 10.58 -9.14
C ASN A 82 12.63 9.06 -9.29
N ARG A 83 11.69 8.63 -10.12
CA ARG A 83 11.34 7.22 -10.34
C ARG A 83 12.47 6.35 -10.92
N THR A 84 13.53 6.95 -11.40
CA THR A 84 14.69 6.25 -11.97
C THR A 84 15.93 6.35 -11.08
N PHE A 85 15.82 6.91 -9.89
CA PHE A 85 16.94 7.06 -8.96
C PHE A 85 17.34 5.69 -8.37
N PRO A 86 18.55 5.17 -8.70
CA PRO A 86 18.91 3.80 -8.33
C PRO A 86 18.90 3.51 -6.83
N PRO A 87 19.33 4.43 -5.94
CA PRO A 87 19.22 4.19 -4.50
C PRO A 87 17.77 4.01 -4.03
N LEU A 88 16.82 4.81 -4.55
CA LEU A 88 15.40 4.66 -4.25
C LEU A 88 14.90 3.28 -4.69
N LEU A 89 15.18 2.87 -5.92
CA LEU A 89 14.74 1.58 -6.46
C LEU A 89 15.31 0.40 -5.67
N SER A 90 16.57 0.49 -5.24
CA SER A 90 17.20 -0.52 -4.39
C SER A 90 16.54 -0.62 -3.03
N GLU A 91 16.24 0.52 -2.41
CA GLU A 91 15.56 0.54 -1.10
C GLU A 91 14.13 0.02 -1.21
N LEU A 92 13.38 0.38 -2.26
CA LEU A 92 12.05 -0.16 -2.52
C LEU A 92 12.08 -1.69 -2.68
N SER A 93 13.02 -2.22 -3.45
CA SER A 93 13.17 -3.67 -3.63
C SER A 93 13.40 -4.38 -2.29
N ARG A 94 14.24 -3.81 -1.41
CA ARG A 94 14.49 -4.34 -0.07
C ARG A 94 13.22 -4.32 0.80
N ILE A 95 12.51 -3.19 0.83
CA ILE A 95 11.26 -3.03 1.58
C ILE A 95 10.19 -4.02 1.09
N GLN A 96 10.13 -4.23 -0.21
CA GLN A 96 9.18 -5.15 -0.85
C GLN A 96 9.46 -6.60 -0.46
N GLU A 97 10.73 -7.03 -0.45
CA GLU A 97 11.10 -8.38 -0.03
C GLU A 97 10.77 -8.63 1.45
N GLU A 98 11.12 -7.71 2.33
CA GLU A 98 10.76 -7.80 3.76
C GLU A 98 9.24 -7.88 3.96
N ARG A 99 8.46 -7.16 3.13
CA ARG A 99 7.00 -7.23 3.16
C ARG A 99 6.50 -8.60 2.71
N ARG A 100 7.10 -9.16 1.66
CA ARG A 100 6.78 -10.50 1.14
C ARG A 100 7.02 -11.57 2.21
N GLU A 101 8.18 -11.55 2.84
CA GLU A 101 8.53 -12.49 3.91
C GLU A 101 7.57 -12.36 5.11
N ARG A 102 7.24 -11.13 5.51
CA ARG A 102 6.27 -10.87 6.58
C ARG A 102 4.90 -11.44 6.21
N ASN A 103 4.44 -11.22 5.00
CA ASN A 103 3.14 -11.70 4.52
C ASN A 103 3.09 -13.23 4.55
N GLN A 104 4.14 -13.91 4.12
CA GLN A 104 4.22 -15.38 4.19
C GLN A 104 4.10 -15.86 5.64
N ARG A 105 4.84 -15.24 6.57
CA ARG A 105 4.75 -15.60 8.00
C ARG A 105 3.35 -15.38 8.59
N MET A 106 2.62 -14.34 8.14
CA MET A 106 1.24 -14.13 8.55
C MET A 106 0.32 -15.23 8.01
N ILE A 107 0.45 -15.59 6.74
CA ILE A 107 -0.29 -16.69 6.10
C ILE A 107 -0.05 -18.00 6.85
N ASP A 108 1.22 -18.34 7.12
CA ASP A 108 1.59 -19.58 7.81
C ASP A 108 0.95 -19.67 9.21
N ARG A 109 0.96 -18.57 9.99
CA ARG A 109 0.32 -18.53 11.31
C ARG A 109 -1.19 -18.73 11.22
N MET A 110 -1.86 -18.03 10.33
CA MET A 110 -3.30 -18.13 10.12
C MET A 110 -3.69 -19.54 9.66
N ALA A 111 -2.94 -20.10 8.71
CA ALA A 111 -3.20 -21.44 8.20
C ALA A 111 -3.00 -22.52 9.28
N ALA A 112 -1.99 -22.37 10.16
CA ALA A 112 -1.76 -23.28 11.27
C ALA A 112 -2.93 -23.32 12.27
N ASP A 113 -3.67 -22.23 12.43
CA ASP A 113 -4.85 -22.13 13.29
C ASP A 113 -6.15 -22.44 12.54
N GLY A 114 -6.07 -22.94 11.31
CA GLY A 114 -7.21 -23.43 10.53
C GLY A 114 -7.94 -22.36 9.72
N ILE A 115 -7.43 -21.13 9.63
CA ILE A 115 -7.91 -20.13 8.69
C ILE A 115 -7.51 -20.57 7.29
N ARG A 116 -8.49 -20.69 6.39
CA ARG A 116 -8.21 -21.03 4.99
C ARG A 116 -7.65 -19.82 4.29
N ILE A 117 -6.33 -19.74 4.23
CA ILE A 117 -5.58 -18.67 3.58
C ILE A 117 -4.28 -19.25 3.01
N SER A 118 -3.96 -18.87 1.80
CA SER A 118 -2.68 -19.20 1.15
C SER A 118 -2.23 -18.02 0.29
N TRP A 119 -1.01 -18.11 -0.22
CA TRP A 119 -0.50 -17.12 -1.17
C TRP A 119 -1.38 -17.03 -2.41
N GLU A 120 -1.76 -18.18 -2.99
CA GLU A 120 -2.59 -18.27 -4.19
C GLU A 120 -3.99 -17.68 -3.96
N GLN A 121 -4.57 -17.87 -2.78
CA GLN A 121 -5.86 -17.30 -2.44
C GLN A 121 -5.79 -15.77 -2.30
N MET A 122 -4.75 -15.25 -1.66
CA MET A 122 -4.51 -13.82 -1.57
C MET A 122 -4.27 -13.20 -2.97
N GLU A 123 -3.50 -13.88 -3.81
CA GLU A 123 -3.24 -13.44 -5.18
C GLU A 123 -4.50 -13.45 -6.04
N ALA A 124 -5.36 -14.44 -5.88
CA ALA A 124 -6.65 -14.51 -6.58
C ALA A 124 -7.59 -13.37 -6.16
N CYS A 125 -7.55 -12.95 -4.88
CA CYS A 125 -8.40 -11.86 -4.38
C CYS A 125 -7.87 -10.47 -4.74
N PHE A 126 -6.54 -10.27 -4.69
CA PHE A 126 -5.93 -8.94 -4.73
C PHE A 126 -4.89 -8.75 -5.84
N GLY A 127 -4.61 -9.77 -6.62
CA GLY A 127 -3.54 -9.78 -7.62
C GLY A 127 -2.15 -9.97 -7.02
N GLY A 128 -1.14 -10.15 -7.86
CA GLY A 128 0.26 -10.40 -7.48
C GLY A 128 0.98 -9.18 -6.93
N ARG A 129 0.38 -8.49 -5.97
CA ARG A 129 0.84 -7.21 -5.41
C ARG A 129 1.44 -7.36 -4.02
N LEU A 130 2.09 -6.31 -3.57
CA LEU A 130 2.59 -6.20 -2.20
C LEU A 130 1.44 -5.91 -1.23
N TRP A 131 0.86 -6.95 -0.69
CA TRP A 131 -0.26 -6.80 0.24
C TRP A 131 0.16 -6.08 1.53
N THR A 132 -0.64 -5.09 1.89
CA THR A 132 -0.59 -4.44 3.20
C THR A 132 -1.41 -5.24 4.22
N ARG A 133 -1.39 -4.86 5.49
CA ARG A 133 -2.29 -5.47 6.48
C ARG A 133 -3.77 -5.24 6.16
N ALA A 134 -4.10 -4.15 5.45
CA ALA A 134 -5.47 -3.89 5.02
C ALA A 134 -6.03 -4.98 4.09
N HIS A 135 -5.20 -5.58 3.22
CA HIS A 135 -5.60 -6.71 2.39
C HIS A 135 -5.95 -7.95 3.24
N PHE A 136 -5.14 -8.25 4.26
CA PHE A 136 -5.44 -9.34 5.19
C PHE A 136 -6.71 -9.07 5.98
N ALA A 137 -6.92 -7.83 6.47
CA ALA A 137 -8.14 -7.43 7.14
C ALA A 137 -9.37 -7.65 6.25
N ARG A 138 -9.29 -7.20 5.01
CA ARG A 138 -10.36 -7.39 4.02
C ARG A 138 -10.60 -8.87 3.73
N TYR A 139 -9.52 -9.64 3.52
CA TYR A 139 -9.65 -11.08 3.29
C TYR A 139 -10.40 -11.78 4.43
N LEU A 140 -10.03 -11.49 5.68
CA LEU A 140 -10.68 -12.07 6.85
C LEU A 140 -12.16 -11.68 6.95
N ALA A 141 -12.50 -10.43 6.68
CA ALA A 141 -13.87 -9.94 6.68
C ALA A 141 -14.70 -10.57 5.54
N ASP A 142 -14.18 -10.56 4.32
CA ASP A 142 -14.89 -11.09 3.14
C ASP A 142 -15.14 -12.60 3.24
N HIS A 143 -14.31 -13.32 4.02
CA HIS A 143 -14.47 -14.78 4.25
C HIS A 143 -15.16 -15.12 5.57
N GLY A 144 -15.67 -14.13 6.31
CA GLY A 144 -16.47 -14.34 7.53
C GLY A 144 -15.68 -14.80 8.75
N TYR A 145 -14.36 -14.55 8.79
CA TYR A 145 -13.54 -14.82 9.98
C TYR A 145 -13.64 -13.71 11.03
N VAL A 146 -14.05 -12.53 10.62
CA VAL A 146 -14.26 -11.34 11.46
C VAL A 146 -15.48 -10.57 10.96
N GLU A 147 -16.02 -9.65 11.76
CA GLU A 147 -17.19 -8.85 11.37
C GLU A 147 -16.86 -7.82 10.28
N ASP A 148 -15.73 -7.14 10.42
CA ASP A 148 -15.23 -6.13 9.48
C ASP A 148 -13.71 -5.95 9.57
N MET A 149 -13.17 -5.03 8.79
CA MET A 149 -11.73 -4.74 8.80
C MET A 149 -11.26 -4.16 10.14
N TRP A 150 -12.11 -3.42 10.84
CA TRP A 150 -11.78 -2.86 12.16
C TRP A 150 -11.60 -3.99 13.18
N ASP A 151 -12.53 -4.95 13.22
CA ASP A 151 -12.43 -6.15 14.04
C ASP A 151 -11.17 -6.96 13.72
N ALA A 152 -10.85 -7.15 12.42
CA ALA A 152 -9.62 -7.82 12.02
C ALA A 152 -8.35 -7.19 12.63
N PHE A 153 -8.25 -5.87 12.62
CA PHE A 153 -7.11 -5.16 13.21
C PHE A 153 -7.05 -5.28 14.74
N HIS A 154 -8.18 -5.38 15.40
CA HIS A 154 -8.24 -5.42 16.88
C HIS A 154 -8.09 -6.83 17.45
N THR A 155 -8.43 -7.85 16.68
CA THR A 155 -8.48 -9.23 17.18
C THR A 155 -7.48 -10.17 16.53
N HIS A 156 -7.04 -9.90 15.30
CA HIS A 156 -6.26 -10.86 14.49
C HIS A 156 -4.87 -10.37 14.07
N ILE A 157 -4.78 -9.18 13.46
CA ILE A 157 -3.59 -8.75 12.73
C ILE A 157 -2.96 -7.44 13.20
N GLY A 158 -3.57 -6.77 14.17
CA GLY A 158 -3.00 -5.57 14.80
C GLY A 158 -1.86 -5.91 15.74
N GLU A 159 -1.16 -4.90 16.22
CA GLU A 159 -0.07 -5.08 17.19
C GLU A 159 -0.59 -5.77 18.45
N GLY A 160 0.14 -6.78 18.89
CA GLY A 160 -0.26 -7.61 20.03
C GLY A 160 -1.27 -8.71 19.71
N CYS A 161 -1.81 -8.77 18.49
CA CYS A 161 -2.74 -9.81 18.05
C CYS A 161 -2.01 -11.09 17.58
N PRO A 162 -2.71 -12.25 17.54
CA PRO A 162 -2.08 -13.56 17.27
C PRO A 162 -1.30 -13.65 15.96
N TYR A 163 -1.80 -13.04 14.90
CA TYR A 163 -1.22 -13.12 13.57
C TYR A 163 -0.38 -11.89 13.21
N TYR A 164 -0.17 -10.99 14.16
CA TYR A 164 0.74 -9.87 13.96
C TYR A 164 2.17 -10.36 13.77
N VAL A 165 2.77 -9.99 12.67
CA VAL A 165 4.20 -10.21 12.41
C VAL A 165 4.85 -8.83 12.23
N PRO A 166 5.79 -8.46 13.11
CA PRO A 166 6.54 -7.21 12.94
C PRO A 166 7.39 -7.31 11.67
N ARG A 167 7.61 -6.17 11.03
CA ARG A 167 8.51 -6.00 9.90
C ARG A 167 9.64 -5.06 10.32
N GLU A 168 10.85 -5.34 9.90
CA GLU A 168 11.89 -4.32 9.96
C GLU A 168 11.47 -3.15 9.06
N LYS A 169 11.33 -2.01 9.66
CA LYS A 169 11.01 -0.78 8.95
C LYS A 169 12.21 0.15 9.01
N VAL A 170 12.41 0.85 7.92
CA VAL A 170 13.45 1.86 7.86
C VAL A 170 13.14 3.03 8.79
N SER A 171 14.19 3.64 9.31
CA SER A 171 14.07 4.92 10.01
C SER A 171 13.65 6.01 9.01
N PRO A 172 12.77 6.96 9.38
CA PRO A 172 12.41 8.07 8.52
C PRO A 172 13.62 8.91 8.07
N PHE A 173 14.67 8.99 8.88
CA PHE A 173 15.90 9.69 8.51
C PHE A 173 16.63 9.06 7.33
N ARG A 174 16.60 7.73 7.20
CA ARG A 174 17.21 7.03 6.07
C ARG A 174 16.49 7.28 4.74
N ILE A 175 15.19 7.58 4.79
CA ILE A 175 14.40 7.86 3.58
C ILE A 175 14.64 9.30 3.09
N THR A 176 15.08 10.19 3.96
CA THR A 176 15.28 11.62 3.64
C THR A 176 16.74 11.98 3.30
N GLU A 177 17.68 11.04 3.38
CA GLU A 177 19.07 11.19 2.94
C GLU A 177 19.26 10.88 1.45
#